data_29c6e083c650a75d82328e2864b8f04f
#
_entry.id   29c6e083c650a75d82328e2864b8f04f
#
_cell.length_a   1.000
_cell.length_b   1.000
_cell.length_c   1.000
_cell.angle_alpha   90.00
_cell.angle_beta   90.00
_cell.angle_gamma   90.00
#
_symmetry.space_group_name_H-M   'P 1'
#
loop_
_entity.id
_entity.type
_entity.pdbx_description
1 polymer ?
#
loop_
_entity_poly.entity_id
_entity_poly.type
_entity_poly.pdbx_seq_one_letter_code
_entity_poly.pdbx_strand_id
1 'polypeptide(L)'
;MIKKLDHFVLTVKDAEKTIHFYTVILGMQKETFGEGRIALRFSEQKINLHQAGREFEPKAKHPLPGSADLCFITEEKIESVIHHLQNHNVEIEEGPVKRTGAVGPIVSVYIRDPDHNLIELSNYLD
;
A
#
# COMPACT_ATOMS: atom_id res chain seq x y z
N MET A 1 -12.58 -10.81 20.07
CA MET A 1 -13.51 -10.43 19.00
C MET A 1 -12.81 -10.33 17.64
N ILE A 2 -11.98 -9.31 17.43
CA ILE A 2 -11.32 -9.11 16.13
C ILE A 2 -10.12 -10.02 15.99
N LYS A 3 -10.02 -10.73 14.87
CA LYS A 3 -8.95 -11.67 14.61
C LYS A 3 -7.83 -11.07 13.75
N LYS A 4 -8.20 -10.44 12.64
CA LYS A 4 -7.22 -9.89 11.70
C LYS A 4 -7.90 -8.91 10.75
N LEU A 5 -7.10 -8.17 10.01
CA LEU A 5 -7.57 -7.35 8.91
C LEU A 5 -7.76 -8.25 7.68
N ASP A 6 -8.90 -8.16 7.01
CA ASP A 6 -9.17 -8.89 5.76
C ASP A 6 -8.81 -8.02 4.55
N HIS A 7 -9.43 -6.85 4.47
CA HIS A 7 -9.15 -5.87 3.43
C HIS A 7 -9.53 -4.49 3.93
N PHE A 8 -9.07 -3.48 3.23
CA PHE A 8 -9.52 -2.12 3.44
C PHE A 8 -9.72 -1.46 2.08
N VAL A 9 -10.33 -0.29 2.07
CA VAL A 9 -10.65 0.43 0.84
C VAL A 9 -9.77 1.66 0.74
N LEU A 10 -9.19 1.84 -0.43
CA LEU A 10 -8.42 3.03 -0.75
C LEU A 10 -9.17 3.80 -1.83
N THR A 11 -9.53 5.04 -1.54
CA THR A 11 -10.13 5.93 -2.53
C THR A 11 -9.00 6.63 -3.26
N VAL A 12 -9.03 6.57 -4.60
CA VAL A 12 -7.92 7.03 -5.43
C VAL A 12 -8.41 8.00 -6.49
N LYS A 13 -7.55 8.93 -6.85
CA LYS A 13 -7.85 9.94 -7.86
C LYS A 13 -7.82 9.38 -9.27
N ASP A 14 -6.88 8.47 -9.54
CA ASP A 14 -6.68 7.84 -10.85
C ASP A 14 -6.38 6.36 -10.64
N ALA A 15 -7.38 5.51 -10.85
CA ALA A 15 -7.25 4.07 -10.59
C ALA A 15 -6.13 3.43 -11.40
N GLU A 16 -5.94 3.83 -12.66
CA GLU A 16 -4.89 3.21 -13.51
C GLU A 16 -3.49 3.51 -12.99
N LYS A 17 -3.24 4.75 -12.56
CA LYS A 17 -1.94 5.11 -11.97
C LYS A 17 -1.70 4.35 -10.68
N THR A 18 -2.74 4.20 -9.86
CA THR A 18 -2.66 3.45 -8.61
C THR A 18 -2.37 1.98 -8.87
N ILE A 19 -3.09 1.37 -9.82
CA ILE A 19 -2.87 -0.03 -10.19
C ILE A 19 -1.42 -0.23 -10.66
N HIS A 20 -0.92 0.65 -11.53
CA HIS A 20 0.45 0.57 -12.00
C HIS A 20 1.45 0.61 -10.85
N PHE A 21 1.29 1.57 -9.95
CA PHE A 21 2.21 1.73 -8.81
C PHE A 21 2.23 0.49 -7.93
N TYR A 22 1.06 0.02 -7.51
CA TYR A 22 0.99 -1.09 -6.56
C TYR A 22 1.33 -2.44 -7.21
N THR A 23 1.12 -2.61 -8.52
CA THR A 23 1.48 -3.86 -9.19
C THR A 23 2.94 -3.88 -9.66
N VAL A 24 3.37 -2.87 -10.40
CA VAL A 24 4.73 -2.83 -10.97
C VAL A 24 5.78 -2.53 -9.90
N ILE A 25 5.52 -1.57 -9.04
CA ILE A 25 6.51 -1.15 -8.05
C ILE A 25 6.43 -2.00 -6.79
N LEU A 26 5.23 -2.21 -6.24
CA LEU A 26 5.07 -2.93 -4.98
C LEU A 26 4.78 -4.42 -5.14
N GLY A 27 4.61 -4.92 -6.36
CA GLY A 27 4.47 -6.35 -6.60
C GLY A 27 3.13 -6.98 -6.26
N MET A 28 2.09 -6.17 -6.06
CA MET A 28 0.75 -6.71 -5.82
C MET A 28 0.13 -7.20 -7.13
N GLN A 29 -0.94 -7.99 -7.02
CA GLN A 29 -1.66 -8.51 -8.18
C GLN A 29 -3.01 -7.81 -8.31
N LYS A 30 -3.31 -7.35 -9.52
CA LYS A 30 -4.63 -6.80 -9.83
C LYS A 30 -5.65 -7.92 -9.86
N GLU A 31 -6.76 -7.72 -9.19
CA GLU A 31 -7.87 -8.67 -9.16
C GLU A 31 -9.16 -7.93 -9.49
N THR A 32 -9.96 -8.51 -10.39
CA THR A 32 -11.29 -7.98 -10.71
C THR A 32 -12.33 -8.85 -10.01
N PHE A 33 -13.29 -8.23 -9.35
CA PHE A 33 -14.34 -8.96 -8.65
C PHE A 33 -15.65 -8.20 -8.72
N GLY A 34 -16.76 -8.91 -8.43
CA GLY A 34 -18.08 -8.31 -8.53
C GLY A 34 -18.32 -7.77 -9.94
N GLU A 35 -18.99 -6.62 -10.02
CA GLU A 35 -19.29 -5.98 -11.29
C GLU A 35 -18.31 -4.83 -11.55
N GLY A 36 -17.14 -5.17 -12.09
CA GLY A 36 -16.14 -4.18 -12.46
C GLY A 36 -15.37 -3.57 -11.29
N ARG A 37 -15.40 -4.22 -10.14
CA ARG A 37 -14.64 -3.77 -8.99
C ARG A 37 -13.21 -4.29 -9.07
N ILE A 38 -12.27 -3.50 -8.57
CA ILE A 38 -10.86 -3.81 -8.64
C ILE A 38 -10.26 -3.86 -7.24
N ALA A 39 -9.41 -4.85 -7.02
CA ALA A 39 -8.62 -4.98 -5.81
C ALA A 39 -7.16 -5.19 -6.18
N LEU A 40 -6.30 -4.87 -5.23
CA LEU A 40 -4.86 -5.13 -5.27
C LEU A 40 -4.57 -6.17 -4.19
N ARG A 41 -4.20 -7.37 -4.62
CA ARG A 41 -3.98 -8.49 -3.72
C ARG A 41 -2.52 -8.64 -3.35
N PHE A 42 -2.28 -8.89 -2.08
CA PHE A 42 -0.96 -9.25 -1.55
C PHE A 42 -1.18 -10.28 -0.44
N SER A 43 -0.47 -11.40 -0.53
CA SER A 43 -0.63 -12.51 0.42
C SER A 43 -2.12 -12.88 0.55
N GLU A 44 -2.66 -12.95 1.76
CA GLU A 44 -4.06 -13.27 2.02
C GLU A 44 -4.94 -12.03 2.20
N GLN A 45 -4.42 -10.86 1.87
CA GLN A 45 -5.10 -9.59 2.06
C GLN A 45 -5.25 -8.86 0.74
N LYS A 46 -6.06 -7.84 0.73
CA LYS A 46 -6.22 -6.99 -0.47
C LYS A 46 -6.62 -5.57 -0.10
N ILE A 47 -6.39 -4.69 -1.04
CA ILE A 47 -6.87 -3.32 -1.00
C ILE A 47 -7.93 -3.20 -2.10
N ASN A 48 -9.18 -2.93 -1.72
CA ASN A 48 -10.21 -2.63 -2.70
C ASN A 48 -10.07 -1.17 -3.12
N LEU A 49 -10.20 -0.90 -4.42
CA LEU A 49 -10.09 0.46 -4.93
C LEU A 49 -11.44 1.09 -5.18
N HIS A 50 -11.61 2.33 -4.70
CA HIS A 50 -12.72 3.19 -5.06
C HIS A 50 -12.16 4.36 -5.87
N GLN A 51 -12.72 4.59 -7.06
CA GLN A 51 -12.41 5.78 -7.83
C GLN A 51 -13.12 6.98 -7.19
N ALA A 52 -12.37 8.04 -6.88
CA ALA A 52 -12.95 9.25 -6.29
C ALA A 52 -14.09 9.79 -7.16
N GLY A 53 -15.23 10.05 -6.53
CA GLY A 53 -16.44 10.49 -7.21
C GLY A 53 -17.31 9.37 -7.75
N ARG A 54 -16.83 8.12 -7.69
CA ARG A 54 -17.58 6.95 -8.17
C ARG A 54 -17.49 5.80 -7.18
N GLU A 55 -17.41 6.12 -5.90
CA GLU A 55 -17.28 5.12 -4.84
C GLU A 55 -18.51 4.20 -4.81
N PHE A 56 -18.30 2.97 -4.39
CA PHE A 56 -19.37 2.03 -4.12
C PHE A 56 -19.88 2.21 -2.69
N GLU A 57 -21.18 2.17 -2.51
CA GLU A 57 -21.79 2.25 -1.18
C GLU A 57 -21.86 0.87 -0.53
N PRO A 58 -21.71 0.74 0.80
CA PRO A 58 -21.37 1.81 1.75
C PRO A 58 -19.89 2.18 1.65
N LYS A 59 -19.57 3.42 2.03
CA LYS A 59 -18.19 3.92 1.99
C LYS A 59 -17.86 4.69 3.26
N ALA A 60 -16.58 5.03 3.44
CA ALA A 60 -16.15 5.89 4.53
C ALA A 60 -16.83 7.26 4.41
N LYS A 61 -16.99 7.94 5.54
CA LYS A 61 -17.60 9.27 5.56
C LYS A 61 -16.76 10.32 4.83
N HIS A 62 -15.44 10.19 4.93
CA HIS A 62 -14.50 11.11 4.28
C HIS A 62 -13.55 10.32 3.38
N PRO A 63 -14.04 9.84 2.22
CA PRO A 63 -13.22 9.03 1.32
C PRO A 63 -12.35 9.91 0.43
N LEU A 64 -11.27 10.44 1.00
CA LEU A 64 -10.41 11.39 0.32
C LEU A 64 -9.11 10.73 -0.14
N PRO A 65 -8.71 10.90 -1.42
CA PRO A 65 -7.39 10.47 -1.87
C PRO A 65 -6.28 11.14 -1.04
N GLY A 66 -5.25 10.37 -0.71
CA GLY A 66 -4.11 10.90 0.01
C GLY A 66 -4.24 10.94 1.53
N SER A 67 -5.28 10.31 2.08
CA SER A 67 -5.48 10.31 3.53
C SER A 67 -4.97 9.05 4.23
N ALA A 68 -4.40 8.09 3.50
CA ALA A 68 -3.92 6.84 4.07
C ALA A 68 -2.45 6.93 4.49
N ASP A 69 -2.13 6.16 5.51
CA ASP A 69 -0.79 6.03 6.07
C ASP A 69 -0.65 4.56 6.46
N LEU A 70 0.15 3.81 5.71
CA LEU A 70 0.17 2.34 5.76
C LEU A 70 1.60 1.82 5.91
N CYS A 71 1.73 0.73 6.65
CA CYS A 71 2.99 -0.01 6.74
C CYS A 71 2.78 -1.42 6.20
N PHE A 72 3.61 -1.80 5.24
CA PHE A 72 3.64 -3.16 4.70
C PHE A 72 4.93 -3.85 5.13
N ILE A 73 4.83 -5.10 5.56
CA ILE A 73 5.99 -5.95 5.78
C ILE A 73 6.33 -6.61 4.45
N THR A 74 7.57 -6.49 4.02
CA THR A 74 8.05 -7.11 2.78
C THR A 74 8.91 -8.33 3.10
N GLU A 75 8.87 -9.31 2.22
CA GLU A 75 9.72 -10.50 2.32
C GLU A 75 11.14 -10.21 1.83
N GLU A 76 11.32 -9.19 1.01
CA GLU A 76 12.62 -8.81 0.51
C GLU A 76 13.39 -7.98 1.52
N LYS A 77 14.71 -8.14 1.56
CA LYS A 77 15.57 -7.36 2.43
C LYS A 77 15.47 -5.88 2.09
N ILE A 78 15.52 -5.04 3.10
CA ILE A 78 15.33 -3.60 2.92
C ILE A 78 16.33 -3.00 1.91
N GLU A 79 17.55 -3.51 1.85
CA GLU A 79 18.54 -3.05 0.88
C GLU A 79 18.10 -3.32 -0.56
N SER A 80 17.48 -4.48 -0.80
CA SER A 80 16.94 -4.85 -2.11
C SER A 80 15.71 -3.98 -2.44
N VAL A 81 14.89 -3.69 -1.45
CA VAL A 81 13.73 -2.80 -1.61
C VAL A 81 14.21 -1.41 -2.04
N ILE A 82 15.21 -0.87 -1.37
CA ILE A 82 15.78 0.44 -1.68
C ILE A 82 16.29 0.46 -3.13
N HIS A 83 17.03 -0.56 -3.53
CA HIS A 83 17.58 -0.67 -4.88
C HIS A 83 16.46 -0.72 -5.92
N HIS A 84 15.42 -1.51 -5.65
CA HIS A 84 14.25 -1.65 -6.53
C HIS A 84 13.53 -0.30 -6.70
N LEU A 85 13.31 0.42 -5.60
CA LEU A 85 12.68 1.73 -5.64
C LEU A 85 13.49 2.72 -6.45
N GLN A 86 14.83 2.75 -6.26
CA GLN A 86 15.71 3.61 -7.02
C GLN A 86 15.66 3.30 -8.51
N ASN A 87 15.62 2.01 -8.87
CA ASN A 87 15.52 1.58 -10.27
C ASN A 87 14.23 2.00 -10.94
N HIS A 88 13.18 2.24 -10.17
CA HIS A 88 11.88 2.70 -10.67
C HIS A 88 11.65 4.20 -10.45
N ASN A 89 12.71 4.93 -10.09
CA ASN A 89 12.66 6.38 -9.86
C ASN A 89 11.64 6.78 -8.79
N VAL A 90 11.47 5.93 -7.78
CA VAL A 90 10.61 6.24 -6.63
C VAL A 90 11.49 6.87 -5.55
N GLU A 91 11.15 8.08 -5.17
CA GLU A 91 11.87 8.80 -4.13
C GLU A 91 11.62 8.18 -2.76
N ILE A 92 12.68 7.96 -1.99
CA ILE A 92 12.59 7.54 -0.60
C ILE A 92 12.60 8.81 0.23
N GLU A 93 11.48 9.09 0.88
CA GLU A 93 11.31 10.31 1.68
C GLU A 93 12.13 10.25 2.97
N GLU A 94 12.17 9.08 3.58
CA GLU A 94 12.92 8.87 4.81
C GLU A 94 13.33 7.40 4.92
N GLY A 95 14.47 7.16 5.52
CA GLY A 95 14.96 5.81 5.82
C GLY A 95 16.19 5.40 5.01
N PRO A 96 16.75 4.24 5.36
CA PRO A 96 16.26 3.26 6.33
C PRO A 96 16.37 3.75 7.78
N VAL A 97 15.31 3.55 8.56
CA VAL A 97 15.24 3.97 9.96
C VAL A 97 14.59 2.88 10.79
N LYS A 98 14.94 2.82 12.06
CA LYS A 98 14.30 1.88 13.00
C LYS A 98 12.96 2.44 13.46
N ARG A 99 11.98 1.57 13.55
CA ARG A 99 10.63 1.89 14.03
C ARG A 99 10.13 0.74 14.89
N THR A 100 8.97 0.92 15.49
CA THR A 100 8.31 -0.11 16.30
C THR A 100 7.14 -0.67 15.52
N GLY A 101 7.23 -1.97 15.19
CA GLY A 101 6.15 -2.68 14.50
C GLY A 101 5.15 -3.26 15.49
N ALA A 102 4.15 -3.94 14.97
CA ALA A 102 3.09 -4.52 15.79
C ALA A 102 3.61 -5.62 16.73
N VAL A 103 4.62 -6.38 16.31
CA VAL A 103 5.14 -7.51 17.06
C VAL A 103 6.66 -7.43 17.30
N GLY A 104 7.26 -6.28 17.14
CA GLY A 104 8.69 -6.10 17.39
C GLY A 104 9.29 -4.96 16.58
N PRO A 105 10.60 -4.74 16.74
CA PRO A 105 11.28 -3.66 16.02
C PRO A 105 11.37 -3.98 14.52
N ILE A 106 11.29 -2.93 13.72
CA ILE A 106 11.37 -3.01 12.26
C ILE A 106 12.37 -1.98 11.75
N VAL A 107 12.84 -2.21 10.52
CA VAL A 107 13.59 -1.21 9.75
C VAL A 107 12.73 -0.82 8.56
N SER A 108 12.61 0.48 8.30
CA SER A 108 11.61 1.02 7.37
C SER A 108 12.18 2.04 6.40
N VAL A 109 11.59 2.07 5.21
CA VAL A 109 11.72 3.20 4.28
C VAL A 109 10.33 3.73 3.98
N TYR A 110 10.22 5.03 3.75
CA TYR A 110 8.97 5.73 3.50
C TYR A 110 8.93 6.27 2.08
N ILE A 111 7.83 6.01 1.38
CA ILE A 111 7.60 6.50 0.03
C ILE A 111 6.18 7.06 -0.08
N ARG A 112 5.88 7.69 -1.23
CA ARG A 112 4.54 8.19 -1.54
C ARG A 112 3.97 7.44 -2.74
N ASP A 113 2.68 7.11 -2.66
CA ASP A 113 1.98 6.56 -3.81
C ASP A 113 1.46 7.70 -4.71
N PRO A 114 0.76 7.41 -5.83
CA PRO A 114 0.30 8.46 -6.74
C PRO A 114 -0.62 9.51 -6.12
N ASP A 115 -1.33 9.18 -5.04
CA ASP A 115 -2.18 10.12 -4.32
C ASP A 115 -1.49 10.77 -3.12
N HIS A 116 -0.18 10.54 -2.97
CA HIS A 116 0.62 11.01 -1.84
C HIS A 116 0.26 10.35 -0.50
N ASN A 117 -0.36 9.18 -0.54
CA ASN A 117 -0.48 8.37 0.67
C ASN A 117 0.92 8.00 1.15
N LEU A 118 1.11 8.00 2.46
CA LEU A 118 2.39 7.61 3.04
C LEU A 118 2.46 6.09 3.14
N ILE A 119 3.47 5.52 2.49
CA ILE A 119 3.67 4.07 2.46
C ILE A 119 5.00 3.76 3.13
N GLU A 120 4.95 2.97 4.17
CA GLU A 120 6.12 2.47 4.87
C GLU A 120 6.36 1.03 4.46
N LEU A 121 7.58 0.70 4.03
CA LEU A 121 7.97 -0.66 3.65
C LEU A 121 9.01 -1.14 4.65
N SER A 122 8.80 -2.31 5.24
CA SER A 122 9.55 -2.68 6.43
C SER A 122 9.94 -4.15 6.47
N ASN A 123 11.06 -4.42 7.14
CA ASN A 123 11.44 -5.76 7.57
C ASN A 123 11.42 -5.79 9.10
N TYR A 124 10.98 -6.91 9.67
CA TYR A 124 11.21 -7.15 11.09
C TYR A 124 12.68 -7.40 11.34
N LEU A 125 13.19 -6.89 12.43
CA LEU A 125 14.55 -7.15 12.89
C LEU A 125 14.56 -8.38 13.77
N ASP A 126 15.62 -9.15 13.69
CA ASP A 126 15.81 -10.37 14.49
C ASP A 126 16.14 -10.04 15.95
#